data_e6c5bc456e30c4dce224bc6dcf968fc5
#
_entry.id   e6c5bc456e30c4dce224bc6dcf968fc5
#
_cell.length_a   1.000
_cell.length_b   1.000
_cell.length_c   1.000
_cell.angle_alpha   90.00
_cell.angle_beta   90.00
_cell.angle_gamma   90.00
#
_symmetry.space_group_name_H-M   'P 1'
#
loop_
_entity.id
_entity.type
_entity.pdbx_description
1 polymer ?
#
loop_
_entity_poly.entity_id
_entity_poly.type
_entity_poly.pdbx_seq_one_letter_code
_entity_poly.pdbx_strand_id
1 'polypeptide(L)'
;MTHTALVVFGDGSEEIEFSASVDVLARGGFSVTTASVMPRESKICKLSRGLKIEADINIAHVNSSYDVIVVPGGMPGAQHCAESTELVNLLKAQKSRGGWYAAICASPAVVFKAKNIVSSEKMVCYDYKDFNDALTHGGNMGHGRVAVSGKCITSVGPSSAIDFALAIVECIAGKPKADHVAKELMMTDRSHPVMQ
;
A
#
# COMPACT_ATOMS: atom_id res chain seq x y z
N MET A 1 -11.89 -12.92 -14.56
CA MET A 1 -11.77 -13.18 -13.10
C MET A 1 -11.73 -11.83 -12.38
N THR A 2 -12.35 -11.71 -11.23
CA THR A 2 -12.31 -10.51 -10.40
C THR A 2 -10.98 -10.49 -9.64
N HIS A 3 -10.23 -9.40 -9.73
CA HIS A 3 -9.00 -9.25 -8.95
C HIS A 3 -9.32 -9.01 -7.47
N THR A 4 -8.40 -9.40 -6.59
CA THR A 4 -8.55 -9.30 -5.14
C THR A 4 -7.46 -8.42 -4.53
N ALA A 5 -7.83 -7.57 -3.58
CA ALA A 5 -6.91 -6.69 -2.87
C ALA A 5 -7.11 -6.80 -1.35
N LEU A 6 -6.01 -6.85 -0.61
CA LEU A 6 -6.00 -6.70 0.83
C LEU A 6 -5.40 -5.34 1.18
N VAL A 7 -6.17 -4.47 1.82
CA VAL A 7 -5.70 -3.19 2.35
C VAL A 7 -5.57 -3.31 3.85
N VAL A 8 -4.34 -3.22 4.38
CA VAL A 8 -4.05 -3.44 5.80
C VAL A 8 -3.77 -2.13 6.51
N PHE A 9 -4.24 -1.97 7.75
CA PHE A 9 -4.06 -0.74 8.50
C PHE A 9 -4.12 -0.99 10.01
N GLY A 10 -3.65 -0.01 10.78
CA GLY A 10 -3.71 0.00 12.25
C GLY A 10 -4.02 1.38 12.78
N ASP A 11 -4.04 1.54 14.10
CA ASP A 11 -4.17 2.84 14.75
C ASP A 11 -3.08 3.80 14.23
N GLY A 12 -3.48 5.03 13.89
CA GLY A 12 -2.59 6.04 13.34
C GLY A 12 -2.23 5.89 11.85
N SER A 13 -2.83 4.96 11.10
CA SER A 13 -2.72 4.93 9.65
C SER A 13 -3.30 6.21 9.03
N GLU A 14 -2.80 6.61 7.87
CA GLU A 14 -3.21 7.86 7.22
C GLU A 14 -4.52 7.67 6.44
N GLU A 15 -5.49 8.55 6.69
CA GLU A 15 -6.87 8.43 6.22
C GLU A 15 -7.01 8.50 4.71
N ILE A 16 -6.34 9.47 4.08
CA ILE A 16 -6.44 9.70 2.63
C ILE A 16 -5.85 8.50 1.89
N GLU A 17 -4.71 8.01 2.35
CA GLU A 17 -4.00 6.88 1.73
C GLU A 17 -4.79 5.59 1.83
N PHE A 18 -5.37 5.32 3.00
CA PHE A 18 -6.24 4.17 3.21
C PHE A 18 -7.50 4.26 2.34
N SER A 19 -8.24 5.37 2.46
CA SER A 19 -9.53 5.54 1.78
C SER A 19 -9.38 5.56 0.26
N ALA A 20 -8.37 6.27 -0.27
CA ALA A 20 -8.09 6.29 -1.70
C ALA A 20 -7.72 4.89 -2.23
N SER A 21 -6.94 4.12 -1.47
CA SER A 21 -6.60 2.75 -1.86
C SER A 21 -7.86 1.88 -1.96
N VAL A 22 -8.75 1.93 -0.96
CA VAL A 22 -9.98 1.14 -0.95
C VAL A 22 -10.92 1.57 -2.09
N ASP A 23 -11.21 2.87 -2.22
CA ASP A 23 -12.16 3.39 -3.20
C ASP A 23 -11.70 3.15 -4.64
N VAL A 24 -10.47 3.51 -4.96
CA VAL A 24 -9.94 3.41 -6.33
C VAL A 24 -9.81 1.96 -6.78
N LEU A 25 -9.38 1.05 -5.89
CA LEU A 25 -9.32 -0.37 -6.21
C LEU A 25 -10.72 -0.97 -6.42
N ALA A 26 -11.70 -0.59 -5.60
CA ALA A 26 -13.09 -1.02 -5.78
C ALA A 26 -13.65 -0.53 -7.13
N ARG A 27 -13.42 0.74 -7.52
CA ARG A 27 -13.77 1.28 -8.85
C ARG A 27 -13.04 0.52 -9.97
N GLY A 28 -11.80 0.10 -9.72
CA GLY A 28 -11.00 -0.74 -10.62
C GLY A 28 -11.57 -2.16 -10.81
N GLY A 29 -12.63 -2.53 -10.09
CA GLY A 29 -13.28 -3.84 -10.16
C GLY A 29 -12.60 -4.91 -9.29
N PHE A 30 -11.81 -4.48 -8.30
CA PHE A 30 -11.23 -5.40 -7.32
C PHE A 30 -12.25 -5.75 -6.23
N SER A 31 -12.23 -6.99 -5.78
CA SER A 31 -12.82 -7.36 -4.48
C SER A 31 -11.83 -6.94 -3.39
N VAL A 32 -12.14 -5.85 -2.69
CA VAL A 32 -11.27 -5.29 -1.65
C VAL A 32 -11.68 -5.85 -0.30
N THR A 33 -10.70 -6.36 0.45
CA THR A 33 -10.83 -6.73 1.85
C THR A 33 -9.94 -5.81 2.68
N THR A 34 -10.48 -5.24 3.75
CA THR A 34 -9.73 -4.42 4.70
C THR A 34 -9.37 -5.25 5.93
N ALA A 35 -8.11 -5.15 6.40
CA ALA A 35 -7.65 -5.89 7.56
C ALA A 35 -6.95 -5.01 8.60
N SER A 36 -7.39 -5.10 9.85
CA SER A 36 -6.71 -4.47 10.98
C SER A 36 -5.52 -5.31 11.44
N VAL A 37 -4.38 -4.66 11.66
CA VAL A 37 -3.20 -5.29 12.28
C VAL A 37 -3.18 -5.15 13.80
N MET A 38 -4.25 -4.60 14.41
CA MET A 38 -4.28 -4.34 15.85
C MET A 38 -4.40 -5.63 16.65
N PRO A 39 -3.75 -5.67 17.85
CA PRO A 39 -3.76 -6.84 18.72
C PRO A 39 -5.17 -7.17 19.25
N ARG A 40 -5.30 -8.36 19.88
CA ARG A 40 -6.56 -8.86 20.46
C ARG A 40 -7.71 -8.93 19.46
N GLU A 41 -7.37 -9.17 18.19
CA GLU A 41 -8.35 -9.30 17.10
C GLU A 41 -9.23 -8.04 16.91
N SER A 42 -8.77 -6.88 17.38
CA SER A 42 -9.50 -5.62 17.19
C SER A 42 -9.62 -5.30 15.72
N LYS A 43 -10.84 -5.01 15.26
CA LYS A 43 -11.12 -4.53 13.91
C LYS A 43 -11.28 -3.02 13.83
N ILE A 44 -11.51 -2.36 14.96
CA ILE A 44 -11.71 -0.91 15.02
C ILE A 44 -10.36 -0.24 15.21
N CYS A 45 -10.04 0.67 14.29
CA CYS A 45 -8.82 1.49 14.32
C CYS A 45 -9.20 2.98 14.34
N LYS A 46 -8.44 3.76 15.10
CA LYS A 46 -8.48 5.22 15.08
C LYS A 46 -7.32 5.72 14.22
N LEU A 47 -7.63 6.28 13.08
CA LEU A 47 -6.65 6.76 12.11
C LEU A 47 -5.96 8.05 12.56
N SER A 48 -4.96 8.51 11.82
CA SER A 48 -4.01 9.56 12.23
C SER A 48 -4.66 10.95 12.46
N ARG A 49 -5.78 11.24 11.82
CA ARG A 49 -6.54 12.49 11.97
C ARG A 49 -7.84 12.32 12.73
N GLY A 50 -8.06 11.12 13.28
CA GLY A 50 -9.14 10.86 14.22
C GLY A 50 -10.34 10.10 13.67
N LEU A 51 -10.35 9.79 12.38
CA LEU A 51 -11.40 8.95 11.79
C LEU A 51 -11.34 7.55 12.42
N LYS A 52 -12.50 7.00 12.78
CA LYS A 52 -12.60 5.61 13.25
C LYS A 52 -13.17 4.75 12.14
N ILE A 53 -12.49 3.66 11.86
CA ILE A 53 -12.87 2.70 10.82
C ILE A 53 -12.88 1.30 11.42
N GLU A 54 -13.88 0.52 11.04
CA GLU A 54 -13.94 -0.91 11.31
C GLU A 54 -13.46 -1.66 10.06
N ALA A 55 -12.45 -2.53 10.21
CA ALA A 55 -11.98 -3.43 9.18
C ALA A 55 -12.96 -4.60 8.97
N ASP A 56 -12.97 -5.18 7.77
CA ASP A 56 -13.74 -6.40 7.49
C ASP A 56 -13.26 -7.56 8.39
N ILE A 57 -11.95 -7.70 8.52
CA ILE A 57 -11.33 -8.78 9.31
C ILE A 57 -10.13 -8.25 10.13
N ASN A 58 -9.67 -9.05 11.07
CA ASN A 58 -8.34 -8.87 11.66
C ASN A 58 -7.31 -9.68 10.87
N ILE A 59 -6.06 -9.19 10.80
CA ILE A 59 -4.97 -9.83 10.06
C ILE A 59 -4.74 -11.29 10.47
N ALA A 60 -4.99 -11.63 11.72
CA ALA A 60 -4.87 -13.00 12.24
C ALA A 60 -5.81 -14.01 11.54
N HIS A 61 -6.88 -13.53 10.93
CA HIS A 61 -7.86 -14.36 10.22
C HIS A 61 -7.69 -14.36 8.69
N VAL A 62 -6.66 -13.69 8.16
CA VAL A 62 -6.36 -13.70 6.73
C VAL A 62 -5.82 -15.08 6.35
N ASN A 63 -6.65 -15.85 5.65
CA ASN A 63 -6.35 -17.21 5.21
C ASN A 63 -6.37 -17.39 3.68
N SER A 64 -6.57 -16.31 2.94
CA SER A 64 -6.67 -16.29 1.47
C SER A 64 -5.47 -15.60 0.83
N SER A 65 -5.23 -15.92 -0.43
CA SER A 65 -4.27 -15.19 -1.24
C SER A 65 -4.96 -14.02 -1.96
N TYR A 66 -4.23 -12.93 -2.15
CA TYR A 66 -4.69 -11.72 -2.84
C TYR A 66 -3.78 -11.39 -4.02
N ASP A 67 -4.33 -10.78 -5.07
CA ASP A 67 -3.50 -10.31 -6.19
C ASP A 67 -2.56 -9.19 -5.75
N VAL A 68 -3.02 -8.34 -4.80
CA VAL A 68 -2.19 -7.28 -4.20
C VAL A 68 -2.45 -7.14 -2.70
N ILE A 69 -1.38 -6.83 -1.95
CA ILE A 69 -1.44 -6.37 -0.56
C ILE A 69 -0.97 -4.91 -0.51
N VAL A 70 -1.78 -4.04 0.08
CA VAL A 70 -1.54 -2.60 0.15
C VAL A 70 -1.37 -2.16 1.59
N VAL A 71 -0.30 -1.41 1.87
CA VAL A 71 0.05 -0.90 3.19
C VAL A 71 0.08 0.63 3.17
N PRO A 72 -0.94 1.33 3.67
CA PRO A 72 -0.94 2.78 3.87
C PRO A 72 0.15 3.19 4.85
N GLY A 73 0.50 4.47 4.84
CA GLY A 73 1.43 5.04 5.80
C GLY A 73 0.74 5.62 7.03
N GLY A 74 1.23 6.77 7.47
CA GLY A 74 0.87 7.37 8.76
C GLY A 74 1.68 6.77 9.92
N MET A 75 1.91 7.58 10.95
CA MET A 75 2.57 7.11 12.17
C MET A 75 1.63 7.34 13.35
N PRO A 76 1.47 6.34 14.25
CA PRO A 76 2.19 5.07 14.35
C PRO A 76 1.63 3.91 13.47
N GLY A 77 0.70 4.15 12.53
CA GLY A 77 0.07 3.09 11.74
C GLY A 77 1.07 2.19 10.99
N ALA A 78 2.05 2.79 10.31
CA ALA A 78 3.13 2.04 9.66
C ALA A 78 3.97 1.22 10.66
N GLN A 79 4.17 1.74 11.87
CA GLN A 79 4.86 1.01 12.93
C GLN A 79 4.06 -0.22 13.37
N HIS A 80 2.75 -0.10 13.59
CA HIS A 80 1.89 -1.23 13.90
C HIS A 80 1.90 -2.29 12.79
N CYS A 81 1.87 -1.85 11.51
CA CYS A 81 2.03 -2.74 10.37
C CYS A 81 3.39 -3.48 10.38
N ALA A 82 4.47 -2.77 10.72
CA ALA A 82 5.79 -3.38 10.81
C ALA A 82 5.92 -4.36 11.98
N GLU A 83 5.22 -4.14 13.08
CA GLU A 83 5.24 -4.99 14.27
C GLU A 83 4.34 -6.23 14.14
N SER A 84 3.38 -6.23 13.22
CA SER A 84 2.55 -7.42 12.96
C SER A 84 3.35 -8.51 12.26
N THR A 85 3.64 -9.58 13.00
CA THR A 85 4.32 -10.76 12.47
C THR A 85 3.50 -11.43 11.35
N GLU A 86 2.19 -11.45 11.49
CA GLU A 86 1.25 -12.01 10.50
C GLU A 86 1.36 -11.25 9.19
N LEU A 87 1.32 -9.91 9.23
CA LEU A 87 1.46 -9.09 8.03
C LEU A 87 2.84 -9.25 7.38
N VAL A 88 3.91 -9.22 8.18
CA VAL A 88 5.29 -9.38 7.66
C VAL A 88 5.45 -10.74 6.96
N ASN A 89 4.93 -11.81 7.54
CA ASN A 89 4.97 -13.13 6.94
C ASN A 89 4.12 -13.20 5.66
N LEU A 90 2.94 -12.58 5.67
CA LEU A 90 2.05 -12.51 4.50
C LEU A 90 2.71 -11.75 3.35
N LEU A 91 3.37 -10.62 3.60
CA LEU A 91 4.10 -9.85 2.58
C LEU A 91 5.28 -10.64 2.00
N LYS A 92 6.04 -11.36 2.84
CA LYS A 92 7.13 -12.24 2.37
C LYS A 92 6.61 -13.36 1.49
N ALA A 93 5.52 -14.01 1.90
CA ALA A 93 4.86 -15.04 1.11
C ALA A 93 4.30 -14.47 -0.21
N GLN A 94 3.71 -13.27 -0.17
CA GLN A 94 3.22 -12.55 -1.34
C GLN A 94 4.31 -12.34 -2.39
N LYS A 95 5.45 -11.81 -1.95
CA LYS A 95 6.63 -11.64 -2.81
C LYS A 95 7.15 -12.95 -3.37
N SER A 96 7.30 -13.96 -2.52
CA SER A 96 7.86 -15.26 -2.92
C SER A 96 7.04 -15.97 -4.00
N ARG A 97 5.72 -15.77 -4.03
CA ARG A 97 4.84 -16.32 -5.07
C ARG A 97 4.68 -15.40 -6.30
N GLY A 98 5.41 -14.27 -6.36
CA GLY A 98 5.34 -13.30 -7.46
C GLY A 98 4.08 -12.45 -7.46
N GLY A 99 3.37 -12.34 -6.33
CA GLY A 99 2.20 -11.47 -6.17
C GLY A 99 2.60 -10.00 -6.00
N TRP A 100 1.65 -9.08 -6.26
CA TRP A 100 1.87 -7.66 -6.10
C TRP A 100 1.82 -7.23 -4.63
N TYR A 101 2.67 -6.29 -4.25
CA TYR A 101 2.68 -5.67 -2.93
C TYR A 101 2.98 -4.18 -3.07
N ALA A 102 2.27 -3.37 -2.31
CA ALA A 102 2.28 -1.93 -2.47
C ALA A 102 2.32 -1.20 -1.13
N ALA A 103 3.07 -0.11 -1.04
CA ALA A 103 3.18 0.70 0.17
C ALA A 103 3.33 2.19 -0.17
N ILE A 104 2.83 3.05 0.71
CA ILE A 104 2.87 4.49 0.50
C ILE A 104 3.39 5.22 1.75
N CYS A 105 3.96 6.41 1.56
CA CYS A 105 4.36 7.33 2.61
C CYS A 105 5.50 6.78 3.50
N ALA A 106 5.24 6.52 4.78
CA ALA A 106 6.21 5.93 5.69
C ALA A 106 6.46 4.43 5.46
N SER A 107 5.46 3.70 4.95
CA SER A 107 5.46 2.24 4.92
C SER A 107 6.54 1.61 4.01
N PRO A 108 6.97 2.21 2.89
CA PRO A 108 8.10 1.67 2.13
C PRO A 108 9.39 1.55 2.97
N ALA A 109 9.66 2.53 3.83
CA ALA A 109 10.83 2.52 4.71
C ALA A 109 10.59 1.68 5.98
N VAL A 110 9.48 1.95 6.69
CA VAL A 110 9.19 1.40 8.03
C VAL A 110 8.77 -0.07 7.96
N VAL A 111 8.07 -0.48 6.89
CA VAL A 111 7.60 -1.87 6.72
C VAL A 111 8.48 -2.60 5.72
N PHE A 112 8.54 -2.16 4.45
CA PHE A 112 9.17 -2.96 3.41
C PHE A 112 10.68 -3.06 3.59
N LYS A 113 11.36 -1.93 3.81
CA LYS A 113 12.80 -1.93 4.01
C LYS A 113 13.20 -2.52 5.35
N ALA A 114 12.62 -2.02 6.45
CA ALA A 114 13.02 -2.42 7.81
C ALA A 114 12.73 -3.90 8.11
N LYS A 115 11.74 -4.51 7.45
CA LYS A 115 11.39 -5.94 7.64
C LYS A 115 11.94 -6.86 6.55
N ASN A 116 12.84 -6.35 5.70
CA ASN A 116 13.47 -7.11 4.63
C ASN A 116 12.45 -7.78 3.68
N ILE A 117 11.36 -7.05 3.36
CA ILE A 117 10.42 -7.48 2.31
C ILE A 117 11.04 -7.28 0.93
N VAL A 118 11.72 -6.14 0.74
CA VAL A 118 12.41 -5.79 -0.52
C VAL A 118 13.88 -6.20 -0.48
N SER A 119 14.42 -6.49 -1.64
CA SER A 119 15.84 -6.81 -1.85
C SER A 119 16.54 -5.71 -2.65
N SER A 120 16.29 -5.66 -3.95
CA SER A 120 16.86 -4.69 -4.91
C SER A 120 15.82 -3.77 -5.51
N GLU A 121 14.55 -3.94 -5.17
CA GLU A 121 13.45 -3.12 -5.71
C GLU A 121 13.67 -1.65 -5.36
N LYS A 122 13.48 -0.79 -6.34
CA LYS A 122 13.54 0.67 -6.15
C LYS A 122 12.22 1.17 -5.60
N MET A 123 12.29 2.05 -4.62
CA MET A 123 11.12 2.57 -3.89
C MET A 123 11.19 4.07 -3.71
N VAL A 124 10.04 4.70 -3.61
CA VAL A 124 9.88 6.06 -3.09
C VAL A 124 9.12 6.00 -1.78
N CYS A 125 9.32 6.99 -0.91
CA CYS A 125 8.64 7.11 0.38
C CYS A 125 8.34 8.57 0.71
N TYR A 126 7.73 8.82 1.86
CA TYR A 126 7.54 10.17 2.38
C TYR A 126 8.89 10.85 2.56
N ASP A 127 8.96 12.13 2.17
CA ASP A 127 10.19 12.93 2.27
C ASP A 127 10.51 13.27 3.73
N TYR A 128 11.14 12.33 4.39
CA TYR A 128 11.65 12.44 5.75
C TYR A 128 13.05 11.83 5.80
N LYS A 129 13.98 12.55 6.46
CA LYS A 129 15.42 12.21 6.42
C LYS A 129 15.68 10.73 6.70
N ASP A 130 15.15 10.21 7.80
CA ASP A 130 15.45 8.84 8.22
C ASP A 130 14.89 7.76 7.25
N PHE A 131 13.75 8.06 6.58
CA PHE A 131 13.17 7.17 5.57
C PHE A 131 14.01 7.19 4.29
N ASN A 132 14.41 8.39 3.85
CA ASN A 132 15.28 8.56 2.69
C ASN A 132 16.65 7.91 2.91
N ASP A 133 17.23 8.10 4.10
CA ASP A 133 18.50 7.48 4.47
C ASP A 133 18.40 5.93 4.45
N ALA A 134 17.32 5.37 4.99
CA ALA A 134 17.10 3.92 5.00
C ALA A 134 17.04 3.34 3.58
N LEU A 135 16.36 4.02 2.64
CA LEU A 135 16.27 3.58 1.25
C LEU A 135 17.59 3.81 0.51
N THR A 136 18.25 4.94 0.72
CA THR A 136 19.52 5.30 0.05
C THR A 136 20.64 4.36 0.47
N HIS A 137 20.87 4.18 1.76
CA HIS A 137 21.89 3.28 2.27
C HIS A 137 21.63 1.82 1.90
N GLY A 138 20.37 1.45 1.74
CA GLY A 138 19.98 0.12 1.27
C GLY A 138 20.06 -0.07 -0.23
N GLY A 139 20.40 0.97 -1.00
CA GLY A 139 20.40 0.91 -2.47
C GLY A 139 19.00 0.81 -3.09
N ASN A 140 17.95 1.14 -2.34
CA ASN A 140 16.55 1.00 -2.76
C ASN A 140 15.90 2.33 -3.16
N MET A 141 16.58 3.48 -3.05
CA MET A 141 16.00 4.76 -3.43
C MET A 141 15.65 4.79 -4.92
N GLY A 142 14.40 5.15 -5.20
CA GLY A 142 13.84 5.34 -6.54
C GLY A 142 13.47 6.80 -6.79
N HIS A 143 12.72 7.06 -7.85
CA HIS A 143 12.34 8.40 -8.31
C HIS A 143 10.85 8.49 -8.64
N GLY A 144 10.32 9.71 -8.66
CA GLY A 144 8.94 10.00 -9.03
C GLY A 144 7.98 9.99 -7.84
N ARG A 145 6.73 10.31 -8.12
CA ARG A 145 5.65 10.31 -7.10
C ARG A 145 5.13 8.89 -6.83
N VAL A 146 5.13 8.05 -7.86
CA VAL A 146 4.80 6.63 -7.80
C VAL A 146 5.89 5.86 -8.53
N ALA A 147 6.42 4.83 -7.90
CA ALA A 147 7.46 3.97 -8.46
C ALA A 147 6.96 2.52 -8.54
N VAL A 148 7.28 1.86 -9.66
CA VAL A 148 7.02 0.44 -9.88
C VAL A 148 8.34 -0.25 -10.17
N SER A 149 8.72 -1.21 -9.34
CA SER A 149 9.94 -2.00 -9.48
C SER A 149 9.64 -3.48 -9.29
N GLY A 150 9.66 -4.24 -10.37
CA GLY A 150 9.15 -5.62 -10.37
C GLY A 150 7.68 -5.69 -9.96
N LYS A 151 7.37 -6.36 -8.87
CA LYS A 151 6.02 -6.46 -8.29
C LYS A 151 5.79 -5.52 -7.11
N CYS A 152 6.75 -4.63 -6.83
CA CYS A 152 6.67 -3.64 -5.77
C CYS A 152 6.17 -2.30 -6.32
N ILE A 153 5.11 -1.75 -5.73
CA ILE A 153 4.58 -0.43 -6.07
C ILE A 153 4.68 0.46 -4.84
N THR A 154 5.30 1.63 -4.96
CA THR A 154 5.42 2.57 -3.83
C THR A 154 5.07 4.00 -4.23
N SER A 155 4.72 4.82 -3.22
CA SER A 155 4.39 6.22 -3.44
C SER A 155 4.79 7.11 -2.27
N VAL A 156 4.86 8.41 -2.51
CA VAL A 156 5.48 9.36 -1.60
C VAL A 156 4.56 9.83 -0.46
N GLY A 157 3.24 9.83 -0.61
CA GLY A 157 2.38 10.29 0.50
C GLY A 157 0.96 10.70 0.09
N PRO A 158 0.20 11.35 0.98
CA PRO A 158 -1.24 11.57 0.80
C PRO A 158 -1.62 12.24 -0.52
N SER A 159 -0.83 13.21 -0.97
CA SER A 159 -1.10 13.92 -2.23
C SER A 159 -1.00 13.03 -3.49
N SER A 160 -0.38 11.87 -3.38
CA SER A 160 -0.21 10.91 -4.48
C SER A 160 -1.05 9.63 -4.29
N ALA A 161 -1.94 9.58 -3.31
CA ALA A 161 -2.68 8.37 -2.95
C ALA A 161 -3.59 7.86 -4.07
N ILE A 162 -4.24 8.75 -4.82
CA ILE A 162 -5.06 8.38 -5.98
C ILE A 162 -4.17 7.85 -7.11
N ASP A 163 -3.06 8.54 -7.45
CA ASP A 163 -2.11 8.09 -8.47
C ASP A 163 -1.51 6.73 -8.12
N PHE A 164 -1.19 6.51 -6.84
CA PHE A 164 -0.71 5.23 -6.32
C PHE A 164 -1.72 4.10 -6.55
N ALA A 165 -2.97 4.31 -6.16
CA ALA A 165 -4.02 3.31 -6.32
C ALA A 165 -4.34 3.05 -7.80
N LEU A 166 -4.33 4.09 -8.66
CA LEU A 166 -4.46 3.95 -10.11
C LEU A 166 -3.29 3.17 -10.72
N ALA A 167 -2.06 3.35 -10.21
CA ALA A 167 -0.92 2.56 -10.65
C ALA A 167 -1.08 1.07 -10.33
N ILE A 168 -1.66 0.74 -9.17
CA ILE A 168 -2.01 -0.65 -8.82
C ILE A 168 -3.04 -1.21 -9.81
N VAL A 169 -4.11 -0.45 -10.10
CA VAL A 169 -5.11 -0.85 -11.11
C VAL A 169 -4.47 -1.04 -12.48
N GLU A 170 -3.59 -0.12 -12.90
CA GLU A 170 -2.88 -0.21 -14.16
C GLU A 170 -2.02 -1.46 -14.28
N CYS A 171 -1.22 -1.75 -13.25
CA CYS A 171 -0.32 -2.89 -13.22
C CYS A 171 -1.04 -4.25 -13.23
N ILE A 172 -2.25 -4.34 -12.68
CA ILE A 172 -2.95 -5.60 -12.48
C ILE A 172 -4.11 -5.78 -13.46
N ALA A 173 -4.92 -4.74 -13.64
CA ALA A 173 -6.13 -4.77 -14.50
C ALA A 173 -5.92 -4.09 -15.86
N GLY A 174 -4.75 -3.48 -16.07
CA GLY A 174 -4.36 -2.85 -17.33
C GLY A 174 -4.71 -1.36 -17.42
N LYS A 175 -3.95 -0.66 -18.28
CA LYS A 175 -4.07 0.79 -18.51
C LYS A 175 -5.49 1.25 -18.87
N PRO A 176 -6.25 0.56 -19.75
CA PRO A 176 -7.61 1.00 -20.09
C PRO A 176 -8.55 1.06 -18.87
N LYS A 177 -8.40 0.13 -17.91
CA LYS A 177 -9.18 0.13 -16.68
C LYS A 177 -8.78 1.30 -15.78
N ALA A 178 -7.49 1.56 -15.62
CA ALA A 178 -7.00 2.67 -14.82
C ALA A 178 -7.43 4.03 -15.41
N ASP A 179 -7.38 4.19 -16.73
CA ASP A 179 -7.84 5.42 -17.41
C ASP A 179 -9.36 5.63 -17.25
N HIS A 180 -10.13 4.55 -17.30
CA HIS A 180 -11.58 4.61 -17.04
C HIS A 180 -11.86 5.10 -15.61
N VAL A 181 -11.20 4.51 -14.60
CA VAL A 181 -11.35 4.92 -13.19
C VAL A 181 -10.90 6.37 -12.99
N ALA A 182 -9.79 6.79 -13.58
CA ALA A 182 -9.33 8.18 -13.50
C ALA A 182 -10.38 9.17 -14.06
N LYS A 183 -11.05 8.80 -15.15
CA LYS A 183 -12.13 9.59 -15.73
C LYS A 183 -13.35 9.66 -14.80
N GLU A 184 -13.73 8.56 -14.16
CA GLU A 184 -14.82 8.54 -13.16
C GLU A 184 -14.48 9.41 -11.94
N LEU A 185 -13.22 9.50 -11.56
CA LEU A 185 -12.71 10.38 -10.50
C LEU A 185 -12.59 11.85 -10.95
N MET A 186 -13.00 12.18 -12.20
CA MET A 186 -12.92 13.53 -12.77
C MET A 186 -11.49 14.09 -12.81
N MET A 187 -10.47 13.22 -12.91
CA MET A 187 -9.09 13.66 -13.05
C MET A 187 -8.85 14.20 -14.45
N THR A 188 -8.37 15.44 -14.52
CA THR A 188 -8.02 16.12 -15.79
C THR A 188 -6.58 15.82 -16.22
N ASP A 189 -5.74 15.48 -15.25
CA ASP A 189 -4.34 15.08 -15.45
C ASP A 189 -4.00 13.95 -14.46
N ARG A 190 -3.10 13.07 -14.86
CA ARG A 190 -2.73 11.90 -14.09
C ARG A 190 -1.21 11.71 -14.10
N SER A 191 -0.62 11.59 -12.93
CA SER A 191 0.77 11.17 -12.78
C SER A 191 0.91 9.69 -13.15
N HIS A 192 1.76 9.39 -14.13
CA HIS A 192 2.08 7.99 -14.46
C HIS A 192 3.14 7.45 -13.51
N PRO A 193 3.08 6.14 -13.17
CA PRO A 193 4.11 5.51 -12.36
C PRO A 193 5.45 5.51 -13.11
N VAL A 194 6.54 5.71 -12.39
CA VAL A 194 7.89 5.56 -12.92
C VAL A 194 8.31 4.10 -12.78
N MET A 195 8.56 3.46 -13.91
CA MET A 195 9.12 2.09 -13.96
C MET A 195 10.60 2.13 -13.62
N GLN A 196 11.06 1.24 -12.73
CA GLN A 196 12.43 1.26 -12.18
C GLN A 196 13.07 -0.13 -12.15
#